data_5827610a5d1b0da0450cb9faa97095c9
#
_entry.id   5827610a5d1b0da0450cb9faa97095c9
#
_cell.length_a   1.000
_cell.length_b   1.000
_cell.length_c   1.000
_cell.angle_alpha   90.00
_cell.angle_beta   90.00
_cell.angle_gamma   90.00
#
_symmetry.space_group_name_H-M   'P 1'
#
loop_
_entity.id
_entity.type
_entity.pdbx_description
1 polymer ?
#
loop_
_entity_poly.entity_id
_entity_poly.type
_entity_poly.pdbx_seq_one_letter_code
_entity_poly.pdbx_strand_id
1 'polypeptide(L)'
;GLKEMIDEFAKEEIPVVTFNSDIEESARICFIGQDTFQSGRAAAGLMSEIIRENGVVQVISGYPKNRGHRNRTTGFLKELKTLRPDIETLEVRYNYDDNQEAEAIMREVLESHPDIGGIYLTAAGSEGVCKVLEEKNLEGKIKVISNDLTEGNEKYLRSGAIRFLLGQNSFVQGYEPVMTLFRKLFDGVDPEKEYGYTEIEIKTKYNI
;
A
#
# COMPACT_ATOMS: atom_id res chain seq x y z
N GLY A 1 -9.54 7.41 23.23
CA GLY A 1 -9.04 7.36 21.85
C GLY A 1 -10.18 7.35 20.83
N LEU A 2 -9.87 7.13 19.54
CA LEU A 2 -10.89 7.12 18.49
C LEU A 2 -11.92 6.01 18.68
N LYS A 3 -11.51 4.84 19.18
CA LYS A 3 -12.43 3.74 19.45
C LYS A 3 -13.52 4.14 20.44
N GLU A 4 -13.12 4.68 21.58
CA GLU A 4 -14.04 5.10 22.65
C GLU A 4 -15.00 6.19 22.13
N MET A 5 -14.54 7.10 21.29
CA MET A 5 -15.39 8.14 20.68
C MET A 5 -16.44 7.53 19.73
N ILE A 6 -16.05 6.53 18.91
CA ILE A 6 -16.98 5.83 18.03
C ILE A 6 -18.01 5.05 18.87
N ASP A 7 -17.57 4.41 19.96
CA ASP A 7 -18.44 3.64 20.86
C ASP A 7 -19.42 4.59 21.62
N GLU A 8 -19.03 5.82 21.91
CA GLU A 8 -19.92 6.86 22.47
C GLU A 8 -20.97 7.31 21.47
N PHE A 9 -20.58 7.58 20.21
CA PHE A 9 -21.52 7.92 19.14
C PHE A 9 -22.57 6.83 18.93
N ALA A 10 -22.15 5.57 18.98
CA ALA A 10 -23.09 4.46 18.86
C ALA A 10 -24.12 4.40 20.00
N LYS A 11 -23.77 4.79 21.23
CA LYS A 11 -24.72 4.91 22.36
C LYS A 11 -25.75 6.03 22.15
N GLU A 12 -25.39 7.04 21.40
CA GLU A 12 -26.27 8.16 21.02
C GLU A 12 -27.01 7.89 19.69
N GLU A 13 -26.96 6.66 19.18
CA GLU A 13 -27.57 6.23 17.92
C GLU A 13 -27.02 6.98 16.68
N ILE A 14 -25.79 7.50 16.78
CA ILE A 14 -25.10 8.16 15.68
C ILE A 14 -24.24 7.13 14.94
N PRO A 15 -24.61 6.73 13.71
CA PRO A 15 -23.86 5.73 12.95
C PRO A 15 -22.52 6.29 12.47
N VAL A 16 -21.46 5.46 12.57
CA VAL A 16 -20.13 5.79 12.10
C VAL A 16 -19.69 4.79 11.05
N VAL A 17 -19.20 5.28 9.90
CA VAL A 17 -18.49 4.49 8.89
C VAL A 17 -17.03 4.93 8.88
N THR A 18 -16.11 3.98 9.01
CA THR A 18 -14.67 4.25 8.84
C THR A 18 -14.27 3.99 7.39
N PHE A 19 -13.27 4.71 6.89
CA PHE A 19 -12.76 4.50 5.54
C PHE A 19 -11.24 4.71 5.47
N ASN A 20 -10.59 4.15 4.46
CA ASN A 20 -9.14 4.17 4.25
C ASN A 20 -8.36 3.48 5.39
N SER A 21 -8.47 3.97 6.61
CA SER A 21 -7.90 3.37 7.83
C SER A 21 -9.02 2.99 8.79
N ASP A 22 -9.00 1.75 9.27
CA ASP A 22 -10.02 1.20 10.13
C ASP A 22 -9.70 1.34 11.63
N ILE A 23 -10.76 1.44 12.44
CA ILE A 23 -10.72 1.33 13.90
C ILE A 23 -11.48 0.05 14.28
N GLU A 24 -10.77 -1.07 14.21
CA GLU A 24 -11.34 -2.37 14.56
C GLU A 24 -11.85 -2.44 16.00
N GLU A 25 -12.75 -3.39 16.24
CA GLU A 25 -13.38 -3.59 17.54
C GLU A 25 -14.13 -2.35 18.07
N SER A 26 -14.37 -1.34 17.24
CA SER A 26 -15.24 -0.21 17.54
C SER A 26 -16.68 -0.50 17.11
N ALA A 27 -17.62 0.27 17.66
CA ALA A 27 -19.03 0.18 17.30
C ALA A 27 -19.38 0.87 15.95
N ARG A 28 -18.42 0.99 15.02
CA ARG A 28 -18.69 1.45 13.65
C ARG A 28 -19.63 0.47 12.95
N ILE A 29 -20.49 0.96 12.08
CA ILE A 29 -21.42 0.09 11.33
C ILE A 29 -20.76 -0.60 10.13
N CYS A 30 -19.69 0.01 9.55
CA CYS A 30 -18.98 -0.54 8.40
C CYS A 30 -17.60 0.13 8.26
N PHE A 31 -16.65 -0.62 7.70
CA PHE A 31 -15.39 -0.09 7.15
C PHE A 31 -15.42 -0.17 5.63
N ILE A 32 -14.97 0.89 4.94
CA ILE A 32 -14.83 0.91 3.49
C ILE A 32 -13.40 1.29 3.13
N GLY A 33 -12.69 0.38 2.47
CA GLY A 33 -11.29 0.59 2.13
C GLY A 33 -10.65 -0.65 1.52
N GLN A 34 -9.35 -0.58 1.24
CA GLN A 34 -8.63 -1.71 0.66
C GLN A 34 -8.31 -2.77 1.73
N ASP A 35 -8.43 -4.06 1.37
CA ASP A 35 -7.74 -5.12 2.11
C ASP A 35 -6.23 -4.97 1.89
N THR A 36 -5.59 -4.31 2.84
CA THR A 36 -4.16 -3.98 2.75
C THR A 36 -3.25 -5.21 2.85
N PHE A 37 -3.70 -6.30 3.47
CA PHE A 37 -2.96 -7.55 3.49
C PHE A 37 -2.99 -8.22 2.10
N GLN A 38 -4.15 -8.28 1.47
CA GLN A 38 -4.29 -8.82 0.10
C GLN A 38 -3.56 -7.92 -0.92
N SER A 39 -3.53 -6.60 -0.70
CA SER A 39 -2.74 -5.68 -1.53
C SER A 39 -1.24 -6.02 -1.48
N GLY A 40 -0.71 -6.30 -0.28
CA GLY A 40 0.66 -6.79 -0.13
C GLY A 40 0.91 -8.11 -0.85
N ARG A 41 -0.03 -9.06 -0.76
CA ARG A 41 0.06 -10.34 -1.49
C ARG A 41 0.05 -10.14 -3.01
N ALA A 42 -0.81 -9.25 -3.51
CA ALA A 42 -0.85 -8.91 -4.93
C ALA A 42 0.48 -8.32 -5.41
N ALA A 43 1.08 -7.41 -4.63
CA ALA A 43 2.40 -6.87 -4.93
C ALA A 43 3.49 -7.95 -4.97
N ALA A 44 3.44 -8.93 -4.05
CA ALA A 44 4.37 -10.06 -4.04
C ALA A 44 4.20 -10.96 -5.27
N GLY A 45 2.95 -11.24 -5.67
CA GLY A 45 2.66 -11.97 -6.91
C GLY A 45 3.27 -11.27 -8.13
N LEU A 46 3.04 -9.95 -8.26
CA LEU A 46 3.64 -9.17 -9.33
C LEU A 46 5.19 -9.16 -9.27
N MET A 47 5.77 -9.01 -8.08
CA MET A 47 7.22 -9.06 -7.91
C MET A 47 7.80 -10.42 -8.30
N SER A 48 7.14 -11.50 -7.95
CA SER A 48 7.58 -12.87 -8.25
C SER A 48 7.74 -13.15 -9.74
N GLU A 49 6.93 -12.50 -10.59
CA GLU A 49 6.95 -12.66 -12.04
C GLU A 49 8.04 -11.82 -12.74
N ILE A 50 8.50 -10.74 -12.09
CA ILE A 50 9.40 -9.78 -12.76
C ILE A 50 10.81 -9.76 -12.20
N ILE A 51 11.04 -10.36 -11.02
CA ILE A 51 12.36 -10.42 -10.42
C ILE A 51 13.14 -11.63 -10.96
N ARG A 52 14.45 -11.45 -11.16
CA ARG A 52 15.34 -12.55 -11.58
C ARG A 52 15.45 -13.65 -10.50
N GLU A 53 15.89 -14.82 -10.89
CA GLU A 53 16.24 -15.90 -9.97
C GLU A 53 17.33 -15.46 -8.99
N ASN A 54 17.22 -15.94 -7.74
CA ASN A 54 18.13 -15.59 -6.65
C ASN A 54 18.32 -14.06 -6.48
N GLY A 55 17.26 -13.29 -6.78
CA GLY A 55 17.28 -11.83 -6.63
C GLY A 55 17.15 -11.41 -5.17
N VAL A 56 17.50 -10.15 -4.91
CA VAL A 56 17.36 -9.52 -3.58
C VAL A 56 16.28 -8.45 -3.65
N VAL A 57 15.41 -8.39 -2.66
CA VAL A 57 14.31 -7.41 -2.55
C VAL A 57 14.41 -6.62 -1.24
N GLN A 58 14.33 -5.31 -1.35
CA GLN A 58 14.14 -4.42 -0.22
C GLN A 58 12.68 -3.99 -0.11
N VAL A 59 12.09 -4.12 1.08
CA VAL A 59 10.82 -3.50 1.43
C VAL A 59 11.09 -2.22 2.18
N ILE A 60 10.53 -1.11 1.67
CA ILE A 60 10.55 0.21 2.34
C ILE A 60 9.11 0.53 2.75
N SER A 61 8.90 0.74 4.03
CA SER A 61 7.59 0.97 4.62
C SER A 61 7.54 2.35 5.28
N GLY A 62 6.34 2.89 5.42
CA GLY A 62 6.15 4.17 6.10
C GLY A 62 6.27 4.02 7.63
N TYR A 63 5.17 4.19 8.35
CA TYR A 63 5.18 4.11 9.82
C TYR A 63 4.98 2.68 10.32
N PRO A 64 5.86 2.15 11.20
CA PRO A 64 5.74 0.78 11.73
C PRO A 64 4.47 0.55 12.56
N LYS A 65 3.90 1.62 13.15
CA LYS A 65 2.64 1.55 13.90
C LYS A 65 1.40 1.66 13.04
N ASN A 66 1.52 2.11 11.78
CA ASN A 66 0.39 2.15 10.86
C ASN A 66 0.01 0.73 10.44
N ARG A 67 -1.24 0.37 10.67
CA ARG A 67 -1.74 -0.98 10.40
C ARG A 67 -1.73 -1.32 8.91
N GLY A 68 -2.17 -0.40 8.06
CA GLY A 68 -2.17 -0.60 6.60
C GLY A 68 -0.77 -0.90 6.07
N HIS A 69 0.24 -0.14 6.51
CA HIS A 69 1.63 -0.37 6.12
C HIS A 69 2.15 -1.73 6.59
N ARG A 70 1.86 -2.11 7.86
CA ARG A 70 2.23 -3.43 8.38
C ARG A 70 1.56 -4.58 7.65
N ASN A 71 0.27 -4.45 7.35
CA ASN A 71 -0.49 -5.47 6.65
C ASN A 71 0.07 -5.68 5.24
N ARG A 72 0.32 -4.60 4.47
CA ARG A 72 0.97 -4.68 3.16
C ARG A 72 2.34 -5.34 3.25
N THR A 73 3.18 -4.91 4.19
CA THR A 73 4.50 -5.52 4.44
C THR A 73 4.38 -7.01 4.74
N THR A 74 3.49 -7.38 5.67
CA THR A 74 3.33 -8.79 6.10
C THR A 74 2.77 -9.64 4.96
N GLY A 75 1.77 -9.14 4.22
CA GLY A 75 1.21 -9.83 3.07
C GLY A 75 2.25 -10.07 1.99
N PHE A 76 3.06 -9.06 1.67
CA PHE A 76 4.14 -9.15 0.69
C PHE A 76 5.19 -10.19 1.08
N LEU A 77 5.76 -10.08 2.27
CA LEU A 77 6.83 -10.97 2.72
C LEU A 77 6.39 -12.43 2.80
N LYS A 78 5.19 -12.69 3.33
CA LYS A 78 4.65 -14.05 3.43
C LYS A 78 4.42 -14.67 2.05
N GLU A 79 3.79 -13.92 1.15
CA GLU A 79 3.45 -14.43 -0.18
C GLU A 79 4.72 -14.62 -1.03
N LEU A 80 5.64 -13.66 -1.04
CA LEU A 80 6.88 -13.76 -1.81
C LEU A 80 7.71 -14.97 -1.37
N LYS A 81 7.82 -15.20 -0.06
CA LYS A 81 8.51 -16.38 0.48
C LYS A 81 7.89 -17.69 0.04
N THR A 82 6.57 -17.71 -0.13
CA THR A 82 5.84 -18.91 -0.60
C THR A 82 6.04 -19.13 -2.09
N LEU A 83 5.93 -18.08 -2.89
CA LEU A 83 6.03 -18.15 -4.34
C LEU A 83 7.48 -18.32 -4.83
N ARG A 84 8.39 -17.63 -4.18
CA ARG A 84 9.80 -17.54 -4.59
C ARG A 84 10.72 -17.69 -3.37
N PRO A 85 10.89 -18.90 -2.84
CA PRO A 85 11.78 -19.16 -1.69
C PRO A 85 13.26 -18.92 -2.01
N ASP A 86 13.61 -18.80 -3.29
CA ASP A 86 14.93 -18.42 -3.79
C ASP A 86 15.24 -16.91 -3.66
N ILE A 87 14.23 -16.08 -3.43
CA ILE A 87 14.39 -14.62 -3.32
C ILE A 87 14.75 -14.25 -1.87
N GLU A 88 15.87 -13.54 -1.72
CA GLU A 88 16.24 -12.93 -0.45
C GLU A 88 15.44 -11.66 -0.22
N THR A 89 14.87 -11.53 0.98
CA THR A 89 14.24 -10.28 1.43
C THR A 89 15.07 -9.66 2.55
N LEU A 90 15.50 -8.43 2.34
CA LEU A 90 16.26 -7.69 3.34
C LEU A 90 15.37 -7.26 4.51
N GLU A 91 15.98 -6.84 5.62
CA GLU A 91 15.27 -6.25 6.73
C GLU A 91 14.45 -5.03 6.28
N VAL A 92 13.20 -4.93 6.76
CA VAL A 92 12.30 -3.84 6.39
C VAL A 92 12.85 -2.51 6.89
N ARG A 93 12.96 -1.55 5.99
CA ARG A 93 13.36 -0.17 6.32
C ARG A 93 12.12 0.72 6.41
N TYR A 94 12.19 1.75 7.22
CA TYR A 94 11.09 2.67 7.48
C TYR A 94 11.47 4.09 7.11
N ASN A 95 10.76 4.67 6.15
CA ASN A 95 11.00 6.03 5.66
C ASN A 95 10.04 7.07 6.27
N TYR A 96 9.11 6.66 7.13
CA TYR A 96 8.15 7.55 7.80
C TYR A 96 7.33 8.45 6.84
N ASP A 97 7.06 7.94 5.63
CA ASP A 97 6.40 8.65 4.53
C ASP A 97 7.17 9.89 4.01
N ASP A 98 8.48 9.93 4.26
CA ASP A 98 9.37 11.00 3.85
C ASP A 98 10.22 10.59 2.63
N ASN A 99 10.25 11.47 1.60
CA ASN A 99 10.99 11.21 0.38
C ASN A 99 12.50 11.33 0.57
N GLN A 100 12.99 12.20 1.48
CA GLN A 100 14.42 12.36 1.73
C GLN A 100 14.96 11.16 2.49
N GLU A 101 14.19 10.64 3.45
CA GLU A 101 14.54 9.41 4.17
C GLU A 101 14.53 8.20 3.20
N ALA A 102 13.55 8.12 2.30
CA ALA A 102 13.52 7.08 1.27
C ALA A 102 14.72 7.16 0.31
N GLU A 103 15.17 8.38 -0.05
CA GLU A 103 16.37 8.62 -0.82
C GLU A 103 17.63 8.13 -0.07
N ALA A 104 17.77 8.48 1.22
CA ALA A 104 18.89 8.03 2.05
C ALA A 104 18.94 6.50 2.16
N ILE A 105 17.81 5.88 2.47
CA ILE A 105 17.67 4.41 2.53
C ILE A 105 18.10 3.78 1.20
N MET A 106 17.64 4.31 0.05
CA MET A 106 17.95 3.72 -1.24
C MET A 106 19.44 3.81 -1.57
N ARG A 107 20.13 4.92 -1.20
CA ARG A 107 21.58 5.05 -1.36
C ARG A 107 22.35 4.02 -0.54
N GLU A 108 21.98 3.85 0.74
CA GLU A 108 22.59 2.84 1.63
C GLU A 108 22.37 1.42 1.10
N VAL A 109 21.15 1.12 0.60
CA VAL A 109 20.83 -0.19 0.02
C VAL A 109 21.69 -0.49 -1.20
N LEU A 110 21.86 0.49 -2.11
CA LEU A 110 22.71 0.31 -3.29
C LEU A 110 24.19 0.12 -2.96
N GLU A 111 24.69 0.74 -1.88
CA GLU A 111 26.07 0.57 -1.42
C GLU A 111 26.32 -0.79 -0.79
N SER A 112 25.36 -1.27 0.04
CA SER A 112 25.49 -2.53 0.76
C SER A 112 25.05 -3.76 -0.06
N HIS A 113 24.11 -3.59 -0.99
CA HIS A 113 23.55 -4.64 -1.83
C HIS A 113 23.54 -4.21 -3.33
N PRO A 114 24.70 -4.18 -3.99
CA PRO A 114 24.78 -3.75 -5.40
C PRO A 114 24.04 -4.67 -6.38
N ASP A 115 23.64 -5.85 -5.92
CA ASP A 115 22.87 -6.85 -6.65
C ASP A 115 21.36 -6.76 -6.43
N ILE A 116 20.87 -5.75 -5.67
CA ILE A 116 19.45 -5.52 -5.42
C ILE A 116 18.65 -5.58 -6.73
N GLY A 117 17.62 -6.39 -6.79
CA GLY A 117 16.79 -6.61 -7.98
C GLY A 117 15.40 -5.99 -7.90
N GLY A 118 14.87 -5.81 -6.69
CA GLY A 118 13.51 -5.33 -6.48
C GLY A 118 13.34 -4.44 -5.26
N ILE A 119 12.43 -3.49 -5.37
CA ILE A 119 11.99 -2.58 -4.29
C ILE A 119 10.47 -2.65 -4.19
N TYR A 120 9.95 -2.84 -3.00
CA TYR A 120 8.53 -2.67 -2.72
C TYR A 120 8.31 -1.55 -1.70
N LEU A 121 7.58 -0.52 -2.11
CA LEU A 121 7.16 0.58 -1.22
C LEU A 121 5.72 0.35 -0.78
N THR A 122 5.50 0.20 0.52
CA THR A 122 4.17 -0.05 1.08
C THR A 122 3.37 1.24 1.34
N ALA A 123 4.03 2.39 1.22
CA ALA A 123 3.51 3.72 1.53
C ALA A 123 4.20 4.78 0.64
N ALA A 124 4.24 6.06 1.07
CA ALA A 124 4.95 7.11 0.36
C ALA A 124 6.48 6.89 0.33
N GLY A 125 7.21 7.70 -0.44
CA GLY A 125 8.68 7.65 -0.56
C GLY A 125 9.20 7.20 -1.93
N SER A 126 8.31 6.86 -2.85
CA SER A 126 8.69 6.41 -4.20
C SER A 126 9.44 7.46 -5.01
N GLU A 127 9.15 8.74 -4.81
CA GLU A 127 9.88 9.82 -5.49
C GLU A 127 11.35 9.85 -5.05
N GLY A 128 11.64 9.66 -3.75
CA GLY A 128 13.01 9.59 -3.23
C GLY A 128 13.76 8.39 -3.80
N VAL A 129 13.13 7.21 -3.82
CA VAL A 129 13.72 6.00 -4.42
C VAL A 129 13.98 6.20 -5.91
N CYS A 130 12.98 6.64 -6.67
CA CYS A 130 13.10 6.80 -8.12
C CYS A 130 14.15 7.84 -8.52
N LYS A 131 14.26 8.94 -7.75
CA LYS A 131 15.31 9.94 -7.96
C LYS A 131 16.72 9.32 -7.89
N VAL A 132 16.99 8.46 -6.90
CA VAL A 132 18.28 7.77 -6.79
C VAL A 132 18.51 6.82 -7.96
N LEU A 133 17.47 6.11 -8.39
CA LEU A 133 17.57 5.20 -9.55
C LEU A 133 17.85 5.97 -10.85
N GLU A 134 17.22 7.13 -11.05
CA GLU A 134 17.50 8.03 -12.18
C GLU A 134 18.96 8.50 -12.17
N GLU A 135 19.43 9.04 -11.05
CA GLU A 135 20.82 9.52 -10.88
C GLU A 135 21.87 8.44 -11.17
N LYS A 136 21.55 7.19 -10.86
CA LYS A 136 22.43 6.03 -11.04
C LYS A 136 22.22 5.29 -12.37
N ASN A 137 21.30 5.71 -13.23
CA ASN A 137 20.89 5.03 -14.46
C ASN A 137 20.46 3.57 -14.23
N LEU A 138 19.70 3.33 -13.16
CA LEU A 138 19.18 2.02 -12.73
C LEU A 138 17.69 1.86 -12.96
N GLU A 139 17.01 2.83 -13.55
CA GLU A 139 15.58 2.77 -13.88
C GLU A 139 15.26 1.54 -14.73
N GLY A 140 14.20 0.84 -14.37
CA GLY A 140 13.77 -0.40 -15.02
C GLY A 140 14.71 -1.60 -14.86
N LYS A 141 15.97 -1.41 -14.45
CA LYS A 141 16.88 -2.50 -14.08
C LYS A 141 16.47 -3.07 -12.71
N ILE A 142 16.27 -2.20 -11.72
CA ILE A 142 15.69 -2.55 -10.44
C ILE A 142 14.16 -2.43 -10.56
N LYS A 143 13.44 -3.47 -10.17
CA LYS A 143 11.98 -3.55 -10.30
C LYS A 143 11.31 -2.86 -9.12
N VAL A 144 10.66 -1.73 -9.35
CA VAL A 144 9.96 -0.97 -8.32
C VAL A 144 8.46 -1.24 -8.42
N ILE A 145 7.86 -1.62 -7.29
CA ILE A 145 6.41 -1.68 -7.09
C ILE A 145 6.08 -0.73 -5.95
N SER A 146 5.06 0.11 -6.14
CA SER A 146 4.62 1.07 -5.13
C SER A 146 3.10 1.06 -4.99
N ASN A 147 2.61 1.74 -3.97
CA ASN A 147 1.18 1.94 -3.73
C ASN A 147 0.80 3.38 -4.06
N ASP A 148 -0.49 3.57 -4.29
CA ASP A 148 -1.18 4.84 -4.48
C ASP A 148 -0.91 5.57 -5.80
N LEU A 149 -2.00 6.03 -6.40
CA LEU A 149 -2.02 6.76 -7.67
C LEU A 149 -1.91 8.27 -7.39
N THR A 150 -0.73 8.70 -6.91
CA THR A 150 -0.40 10.11 -6.78
C THR A 150 0.23 10.63 -8.06
N GLU A 151 0.15 11.94 -8.31
CA GLU A 151 0.75 12.58 -9.49
C GLU A 151 2.25 12.26 -9.63
N GLY A 152 3.00 12.25 -8.51
CA GLY A 152 4.41 11.88 -8.49
C GLY A 152 4.64 10.43 -8.90
N ASN A 153 3.84 9.50 -8.34
CA ASN A 153 3.94 8.08 -8.67
C ASN A 153 3.58 7.80 -10.14
N GLU A 154 2.54 8.46 -10.65
CA GLU A 154 2.14 8.33 -12.06
C GLU A 154 3.24 8.77 -13.02
N LYS A 155 3.95 9.86 -12.71
CA LYS A 155 5.11 10.31 -13.48
C LYS A 155 6.15 9.20 -13.61
N TYR A 156 6.52 8.56 -12.50
CA TYR A 156 7.51 7.48 -12.49
C TYR A 156 7.00 6.17 -13.08
N LEU A 157 5.70 5.92 -13.02
CA LEU A 157 5.10 4.80 -13.74
C LEU A 157 5.18 5.02 -15.27
N ARG A 158 4.88 6.22 -15.76
CA ARG A 158 4.94 6.57 -17.18
C ARG A 158 6.38 6.51 -17.72
N SER A 159 7.37 6.93 -16.94
CA SER A 159 8.79 6.82 -17.32
C SER A 159 9.29 5.37 -17.31
N GLY A 160 8.65 4.49 -16.55
CA GLY A 160 9.04 3.09 -16.36
C GLY A 160 10.00 2.85 -15.18
N ALA A 161 10.30 3.88 -14.39
CA ALA A 161 11.05 3.75 -13.13
C ALA A 161 10.25 2.91 -12.12
N ILE A 162 8.94 3.13 -12.02
CA ILE A 162 8.01 2.23 -11.32
C ILE A 162 7.42 1.25 -12.33
N ARG A 163 7.39 -0.04 -11.99
CA ARG A 163 6.85 -1.08 -12.86
C ARG A 163 5.35 -1.28 -12.69
N PHE A 164 4.88 -1.25 -11.45
CA PHE A 164 3.48 -1.37 -11.09
C PHE A 164 3.13 -0.42 -9.95
N LEU A 165 1.93 0.15 -10.02
CA LEU A 165 1.28 0.84 -8.91
C LEU A 165 0.03 0.07 -8.50
N LEU A 166 -0.18 -0.06 -7.19
CA LEU A 166 -1.40 -0.62 -6.63
C LEU A 166 -2.28 0.52 -6.11
N GLY A 167 -3.36 0.78 -6.82
CA GLY A 167 -4.36 1.77 -6.44
C GLY A 167 -5.38 1.20 -5.45
N GLN A 168 -6.03 2.09 -4.69
CA GLN A 168 -6.99 1.73 -3.64
C GLN A 168 -8.44 2.05 -4.03
N ASN A 169 -8.70 2.45 -5.28
CA ASN A 169 -10.00 2.97 -5.73
C ASN A 169 -10.52 4.11 -4.83
N SER A 170 -9.79 5.23 -4.85
CA SER A 170 -10.07 6.39 -4.00
C SER A 170 -11.46 6.99 -4.22
N PHE A 171 -12.01 6.88 -5.44
CA PHE A 171 -13.36 7.33 -5.73
C PHE A 171 -14.39 6.56 -4.90
N VAL A 172 -14.32 5.22 -4.90
CA VAL A 172 -15.22 4.37 -4.09
C VAL A 172 -15.03 4.64 -2.61
N GLN A 173 -13.80 4.82 -2.14
CA GLN A 173 -13.52 5.16 -0.73
C GLN A 173 -14.07 6.53 -0.31
N GLY A 174 -14.22 7.46 -1.23
CA GLY A 174 -14.86 8.74 -0.95
C GLY A 174 -16.39 8.70 -1.06
N TYR A 175 -16.91 7.91 -1.99
CA TYR A 175 -18.34 7.86 -2.32
C TYR A 175 -19.14 6.90 -1.41
N GLU A 176 -18.71 5.65 -1.28
CA GLU A 176 -19.50 4.61 -0.59
C GLU A 176 -19.71 4.87 0.91
N PRO A 177 -18.77 5.44 1.70
CA PRO A 177 -19.04 5.78 3.09
C PRO A 177 -20.22 6.74 3.25
N VAL A 178 -20.28 7.75 2.38
CA VAL A 178 -21.39 8.74 2.37
C VAL A 178 -22.71 8.05 1.99
N MET A 179 -22.70 7.22 0.96
CA MET A 179 -23.90 6.48 0.53
C MET A 179 -24.35 5.44 1.55
N THR A 180 -23.43 4.81 2.25
CA THR A 180 -23.74 3.87 3.35
C THR A 180 -24.45 4.61 4.49
N LEU A 181 -23.94 5.77 4.90
CA LEU A 181 -24.60 6.60 5.90
C LEU A 181 -25.95 7.13 5.40
N PHE A 182 -26.05 7.54 4.14
CA PHE A 182 -27.31 7.99 3.55
C PHE A 182 -28.39 6.88 3.62
N ARG A 183 -28.06 5.67 3.13
CA ARG A 183 -28.99 4.52 3.18
C ARG A 183 -29.42 4.19 4.62
N LYS A 184 -28.47 4.23 5.57
CA LYS A 184 -28.76 3.98 6.99
C LYS A 184 -29.70 5.01 7.57
N LEU A 185 -29.44 6.32 7.34
CA LEU A 185 -30.18 7.40 7.98
C LEU A 185 -31.54 7.71 7.32
N PHE A 186 -31.66 7.55 6.00
CA PHE A 186 -32.85 7.93 5.26
C PHE A 186 -33.71 6.72 4.87
N ASP A 187 -33.09 5.58 4.52
CA ASP A 187 -33.82 4.40 4.06
C ASP A 187 -33.93 3.34 5.19
N GLY A 188 -33.23 3.51 6.31
CA GLY A 188 -33.22 2.55 7.41
C GLY A 188 -32.48 1.25 7.09
N VAL A 189 -31.63 1.24 6.06
CA VAL A 189 -30.94 0.04 5.56
C VAL A 189 -29.54 -0.04 6.16
N ASP A 190 -29.26 -1.12 6.85
CA ASP A 190 -27.92 -1.42 7.36
C ASP A 190 -26.99 -1.93 6.27
N PRO A 191 -25.65 -1.68 6.38
CA PRO A 191 -24.69 -2.25 5.47
C PRO A 191 -24.72 -3.79 5.54
N GLU A 192 -24.69 -4.45 4.36
CA GLU A 192 -24.73 -5.92 4.27
C GLU A 192 -23.50 -6.61 4.88
N LYS A 193 -22.38 -5.90 4.93
CA LYS A 193 -21.08 -6.42 5.40
C LYS A 193 -20.40 -5.44 6.31
N GLU A 194 -19.71 -5.97 7.30
CA GLU A 194 -18.82 -5.19 8.18
C GLU A 194 -17.66 -4.54 7.42
N TYR A 195 -17.15 -5.22 6.38
CA TYR A 195 -16.04 -4.76 5.53
C TYR A 195 -16.47 -4.63 4.08
N GLY A 196 -16.54 -3.42 3.57
CA GLY A 196 -16.70 -3.07 2.16
C GLY A 196 -15.33 -2.90 1.50
N TYR A 197 -14.69 -4.01 1.12
CA TYR A 197 -13.37 -3.92 0.49
C TYR A 197 -13.45 -3.35 -0.93
N THR A 198 -12.61 -2.33 -1.18
CA THR A 198 -12.44 -1.77 -2.52
C THR A 198 -11.51 -2.63 -3.36
N GLU A 199 -11.64 -2.53 -4.68
CA GLU A 199 -10.80 -3.23 -5.63
C GLU A 199 -9.32 -2.81 -5.49
N ILE A 200 -8.42 -3.79 -5.67
CA ILE A 200 -6.98 -3.54 -5.80
C ILE A 200 -6.70 -3.28 -7.28
N GLU A 201 -6.53 -2.01 -7.62
CA GLU A 201 -6.23 -1.61 -9.00
C GLU A 201 -4.75 -1.81 -9.31
N ILE A 202 -4.43 -2.59 -10.33
CA ILE A 202 -3.05 -2.76 -10.81
C ILE A 202 -2.86 -1.86 -12.02
N LYS A 203 -2.00 -0.86 -11.87
CA LYS A 203 -1.67 0.10 -12.93
C LYS A 203 -0.26 -0.14 -13.48
N THR A 204 -0.17 0.02 -14.78
CA THR A 204 1.05 0.00 -15.58
C THR A 204 1.10 1.27 -16.40
N LYS A 205 2.22 1.56 -17.04
CA LYS A 205 2.33 2.72 -17.96
C LYS A 205 1.34 2.69 -19.16
N TYR A 206 0.63 1.59 -19.36
CA TYR A 206 -0.29 1.40 -20.50
C TYR A 206 -1.76 1.59 -20.11
N ASN A 207 -2.11 1.65 -18.83
CA ASN A 207 -3.50 1.76 -18.37
C ASN A 207 -3.69 2.86 -17.29
N ILE A 208 -2.85 3.92 -17.36
CA ILE A 208 -2.91 5.09 -16.51
C ILE A 208 -3.21 6.35 -17.34
#